data_4394018b1c342f6f0991d1699b28b156
#
_entry.id   4394018b1c342f6f0991d1699b28b156
#
_cell.length_a   1.000
_cell.length_b   1.000
_cell.length_c   1.000
_cell.angle_alpha   90.00
_cell.angle_beta   90.00
_cell.angle_gamma   90.00
#
_symmetry.space_group_name_H-M   'P 1'
#
loop_
_entity.id
_entity.type
_entity.pdbx_description
1 polymer ?
#
loop_
_entity_poly.entity_id
_entity_poly.type
_entity_poly.pdbx_seq_one_letter_code
_entity_poly.pdbx_strand_id
1 'polypeptide(L)'
;VSAQPEPVQQKSEMIAVYDAAGQAVGAADRAAVYRDGMWHASAGVLLRSGDGERIYVHRRTDTKMVFAGLHDCLAGGVIDPGESPEDTAVRELAEELGITLTSADALRPAAEVAWDGEWQGRPMRCHLFAYELRYDGPIRHQVEEIADGWWWTDAQLRAHLADPGWPFVPDTRVLVGDLLT
;
A
#
# COMPACT_ATOMS: atom_id res chain seq x y z
N VAL A 1 -18.27 41.67 12.10
CA VAL A 1 -17.72 40.54 12.87
C VAL A 1 -17.64 39.37 11.92
N SER A 2 -16.45 39.12 11.37
CA SER A 2 -16.21 37.99 10.45
C SER A 2 -16.03 36.74 11.31
N ALA A 3 -16.95 35.81 11.19
CA ALA A 3 -16.80 34.46 11.76
C ALA A 3 -15.65 33.76 11.00
N GLN A 4 -14.61 33.37 11.72
CA GLN A 4 -13.60 32.46 11.17
C GLN A 4 -14.26 31.10 10.96
N PRO A 5 -13.97 30.41 9.84
CA PRO A 5 -14.45 29.04 9.66
C PRO A 5 -13.82 28.15 10.75
N GLU A 6 -14.65 27.38 11.42
CA GLU A 6 -14.17 26.36 12.36
C GLU A 6 -13.26 25.37 11.65
N PRO A 7 -12.17 24.93 12.29
CA PRO A 7 -11.30 23.91 11.68
C PRO A 7 -12.13 22.64 11.42
N VAL A 8 -12.13 22.18 10.18
CA VAL A 8 -12.68 20.87 9.81
C VAL A 8 -11.98 19.83 10.68
N GLN A 9 -12.68 19.26 11.65
CA GLN A 9 -12.18 18.14 12.44
C GLN A 9 -11.87 17.00 11.47
N GLN A 10 -10.59 16.81 11.20
CA GLN A 10 -10.12 15.64 10.46
C GLN A 10 -10.56 14.41 11.25
N LYS A 11 -11.41 13.57 10.66
CA LYS A 11 -11.91 12.36 11.30
C LYS A 11 -10.71 11.52 11.70
N SER A 12 -10.55 11.27 13.01
CA SER A 12 -9.49 10.41 13.54
C SER A 12 -9.63 9.00 12.92
N GLU A 13 -8.61 8.56 12.22
CA GLU A 13 -8.54 7.22 11.63
C GLU A 13 -7.62 6.37 12.51
N MET A 14 -8.20 5.36 13.15
CA MET A 14 -7.45 4.42 13.98
C MET A 14 -6.86 3.32 13.13
N ILE A 15 -5.57 3.03 13.31
CA ILE A 15 -4.88 1.92 12.66
C ILE A 15 -4.23 0.99 13.68
N ALA A 16 -3.96 -0.25 13.29
CA ALA A 16 -3.28 -1.21 14.15
C ALA A 16 -1.82 -0.80 14.38
N VAL A 17 -1.37 -0.85 15.64
CA VAL A 17 0.03 -0.65 16.03
C VAL A 17 0.68 -2.01 16.24
N TYR A 18 1.89 -2.14 15.73
CA TYR A 18 2.70 -3.34 15.79
C TYR A 18 3.96 -3.12 16.62
N ASP A 19 4.57 -4.18 17.09
CA ASP A 19 5.94 -4.15 17.60
C ASP A 19 6.96 -4.44 16.47
N ALA A 20 8.25 -4.33 16.80
CA ALA A 20 9.31 -4.60 15.82
C ALA A 20 9.37 -6.07 15.37
N ALA A 21 8.75 -7.00 16.10
CA ALA A 21 8.66 -8.41 15.76
C ALA A 21 7.44 -8.76 14.88
N GLY A 22 6.62 -7.76 14.51
CA GLY A 22 5.44 -7.96 13.66
C GLY A 22 4.20 -8.45 14.39
N GLN A 23 4.13 -8.26 15.72
CA GLN A 23 2.95 -8.58 16.50
C GLN A 23 2.07 -7.34 16.69
N ALA A 24 0.77 -7.47 16.46
CA ALA A 24 -0.18 -6.41 16.76
C ALA A 24 -0.26 -6.22 18.28
N VAL A 25 0.01 -5.00 18.76
CA VAL A 25 0.09 -4.68 20.19
C VAL A 25 -0.94 -3.64 20.63
N GLY A 26 -1.70 -3.07 19.70
CA GLY A 26 -2.72 -2.07 20.03
C GLY A 26 -3.22 -1.32 18.81
N ALA A 27 -3.77 -0.13 19.04
CA ALA A 27 -4.24 0.76 18.01
C ALA A 27 -3.94 2.21 18.40
N ALA A 28 -3.72 3.07 17.41
CA ALA A 28 -3.51 4.50 17.61
C ALA A 28 -4.03 5.28 16.40
N ASP A 29 -4.22 6.58 16.59
CA ASP A 29 -4.54 7.49 15.49
C ASP A 29 -3.44 7.48 14.43
N ARG A 30 -3.82 7.36 13.16
CA ARG A 30 -2.90 7.22 12.01
C ARG A 30 -1.88 8.37 11.95
N ALA A 31 -2.33 9.61 12.20
CA ALA A 31 -1.43 10.75 12.20
C ALA A 31 -0.43 10.69 13.36
N ALA A 32 -0.84 10.16 14.53
CA ALA A 32 0.06 9.94 15.65
C ALA A 32 1.10 8.85 15.34
N VAL A 33 0.69 7.74 14.73
CA VAL A 33 1.60 6.66 14.32
C VAL A 33 2.70 7.19 13.41
N TYR A 34 2.35 8.00 12.39
CA TYR A 34 3.34 8.57 11.47
C TYR A 34 4.20 9.66 12.11
N ARG A 35 3.60 10.52 12.97
CA ARG A 35 4.34 11.57 13.69
C ARG A 35 5.41 10.98 14.60
N ASP A 36 5.07 9.91 15.31
CA ASP A 36 5.88 9.34 16.39
C ASP A 36 6.75 8.17 15.88
N GLY A 37 6.66 7.83 14.57
CA GLY A 37 7.43 6.76 13.95
C GLY A 37 7.16 5.38 14.56
N MET A 38 5.89 5.13 14.94
CA MET A 38 5.50 3.83 15.49
C MET A 38 5.50 2.76 14.39
N TRP A 39 5.76 1.52 14.78
CA TRP A 39 5.53 0.38 13.91
C TRP A 39 4.04 0.22 13.63
N HIS A 40 3.68 0.12 12.38
CA HIS A 40 2.35 -0.24 11.88
C HIS A 40 2.49 -1.33 10.82
N ALA A 41 1.38 -1.74 10.23
CA ALA A 41 1.43 -2.68 9.14
C ALA A 41 0.51 -2.25 7.99
N SER A 42 0.88 -2.68 6.80
CA SER A 42 0.10 -2.54 5.57
C SER A 42 0.01 -3.88 4.86
N ALA A 43 -1.07 -4.08 4.14
CA ALA A 43 -1.23 -5.24 3.28
C ALA A 43 -1.67 -4.82 1.88
N GLY A 44 -1.19 -5.52 0.87
CA GLY A 44 -1.53 -5.19 -0.50
C GLY A 44 -1.38 -6.36 -1.46
N VAL A 45 -1.97 -6.18 -2.65
CA VAL A 45 -2.01 -7.20 -3.70
C VAL A 45 -1.15 -6.78 -4.89
N LEU A 46 -0.17 -7.62 -5.20
CA LEU A 46 0.54 -7.60 -6.47
C LEU A 46 -0.37 -8.24 -7.52
N LEU A 47 -0.98 -7.40 -8.36
CA LEU A 47 -1.88 -7.87 -9.38
C LEU A 47 -1.08 -8.28 -10.62
N ARG A 48 -1.19 -9.56 -11.02
CA ARG A 48 -0.64 -10.07 -12.27
C ARG A 48 -1.73 -10.34 -13.30
N SER A 49 -1.40 -10.19 -14.58
CA SER A 49 -2.24 -10.69 -15.68
C SER A 49 -2.48 -12.20 -15.52
N GLY A 50 -3.56 -12.73 -16.12
CA GLY A 50 -3.92 -14.14 -15.98
C GLY A 50 -2.84 -15.10 -16.47
N ASP A 51 -2.07 -14.72 -17.51
CA ASP A 51 -0.89 -15.45 -17.99
C ASP A 51 0.32 -15.33 -17.02
N GLY A 52 0.29 -14.34 -16.09
CA GLY A 52 1.35 -14.07 -15.13
C GLY A 52 2.52 -13.27 -15.66
N GLU A 53 2.49 -12.80 -16.91
CA GLU A 53 3.63 -12.15 -17.57
C GLU A 53 3.74 -10.65 -17.25
N ARG A 54 2.66 -10.02 -16.74
CA ARG A 54 2.63 -8.60 -16.48
C ARG A 54 2.15 -8.31 -15.05
N ILE A 55 2.68 -7.23 -14.49
CA ILE A 55 2.32 -6.66 -13.18
C ILE A 55 1.55 -5.38 -13.42
N TYR A 56 0.53 -5.14 -12.62
CA TYR A 56 -0.16 -3.87 -12.61
C TYR A 56 0.61 -2.86 -11.78
N VAL A 57 1.07 -1.79 -12.42
CA VAL A 57 1.77 -0.66 -11.78
C VAL A 57 0.85 0.54 -11.85
N HIS A 58 0.75 1.28 -10.77
CA HIS A 58 -0.09 2.48 -10.71
C HIS A 58 0.68 3.66 -10.14
N ARG A 59 0.15 4.87 -10.36
CA ARG A 59 0.62 6.10 -9.74
C ARG A 59 -0.39 6.55 -8.70
N ARG A 60 0.07 6.78 -7.48
CA ARG A 60 -0.72 7.32 -6.37
C ARG A 60 -1.09 8.78 -6.66
N THR A 61 -2.23 9.24 -6.14
CA THR A 61 -2.60 10.66 -6.29
C THR A 61 -1.66 11.57 -5.51
N ASP A 62 -1.60 12.83 -5.92
CA ASP A 62 -0.78 13.85 -5.25
C ASP A 62 -1.38 14.31 -3.90
N THR A 63 -2.59 13.85 -3.58
CA THR A 63 -3.33 14.16 -2.34
C THR A 63 -3.18 13.11 -1.24
N LYS A 64 -2.47 12.01 -1.51
CA LYS A 64 -2.21 10.98 -0.48
C LYS A 64 -1.41 11.54 0.68
N MET A 65 -1.75 11.15 1.90
CA MET A 65 -1.03 11.57 3.12
C MET A 65 0.43 11.09 3.11
N VAL A 66 0.67 9.87 2.61
CA VAL A 66 1.98 9.23 2.57
C VAL A 66 2.28 8.78 1.14
N PHE A 67 3.51 8.98 0.69
CA PHE A 67 3.98 8.58 -0.63
C PHE A 67 3.16 9.18 -1.78
N ALA A 68 2.75 10.45 -1.64
CA ALA A 68 1.97 11.17 -2.64
C ALA A 68 2.70 11.23 -3.99
N GLY A 69 1.98 10.92 -5.07
CA GLY A 69 2.49 11.01 -6.44
C GLY A 69 3.50 9.95 -6.84
N LEU A 70 3.89 9.03 -5.94
CA LEU A 70 4.81 7.94 -6.24
C LEU A 70 4.11 6.82 -7.02
N HIS A 71 4.90 6.05 -7.77
CA HIS A 71 4.44 4.79 -8.36
C HIS A 71 4.46 3.67 -7.32
N ASP A 72 3.59 2.71 -7.50
CA ASP A 72 3.48 1.51 -6.69
C ASP A 72 3.02 0.34 -7.56
N CYS A 73 3.20 -0.88 -7.09
CA CYS A 73 2.66 -2.08 -7.72
C CYS A 73 1.86 -2.95 -6.74
N LEU A 74 1.62 -2.47 -5.53
CA LEU A 74 0.72 -3.08 -4.56
C LEU A 74 -0.54 -2.21 -4.43
N ALA A 75 -1.71 -2.77 -4.77
CA ALA A 75 -2.98 -2.20 -4.36
C ALA A 75 -3.20 -2.55 -2.89
N GLY A 76 -3.17 -1.55 -2.00
CA GLY A 76 -3.17 -1.84 -0.58
C GLY A 76 -3.15 -0.62 0.33
N GLY A 77 -3.32 -0.90 1.61
CA GLY A 77 -3.36 0.12 2.64
C GLY A 77 -3.00 -0.40 4.03
N VAL A 78 -3.16 0.48 5.00
CA VAL A 78 -2.87 0.16 6.41
C VAL A 78 -3.87 -0.83 6.98
N ILE A 79 -3.41 -1.64 7.91
CA ILE A 79 -4.23 -2.63 8.60
C ILE A 79 -5.02 -1.95 9.70
N ASP A 80 -6.33 -2.11 9.68
CA ASP A 80 -7.24 -1.60 10.70
C ASP A 80 -7.16 -2.42 12.00
N PRO A 81 -7.54 -1.85 13.17
CA PRO A 81 -7.53 -2.59 14.42
C PRO A 81 -8.40 -3.85 14.37
N GLY A 82 -7.77 -5.01 14.60
CA GLY A 82 -8.46 -6.31 14.59
C GLY A 82 -8.64 -6.93 13.21
N GLU A 83 -8.23 -6.27 12.15
CA GLU A 83 -8.23 -6.82 10.78
C GLU A 83 -7.01 -7.72 10.56
N SER A 84 -7.15 -8.79 9.78
CA SER A 84 -6.01 -9.58 9.34
C SER A 84 -5.34 -8.94 8.11
N PRO A 85 -4.07 -9.25 7.80
CA PRO A 85 -3.44 -8.79 6.55
C PRO A 85 -4.20 -9.23 5.30
N GLU A 86 -4.77 -10.45 5.30
CA GLU A 86 -5.57 -10.98 4.19
C GLU A 86 -6.87 -10.18 4.00
N ASP A 87 -7.58 -9.90 5.09
CA ASP A 87 -8.83 -9.13 5.03
C ASP A 87 -8.57 -7.71 4.54
N THR A 88 -7.49 -7.06 5.02
CA THR A 88 -7.04 -5.77 4.52
C THR A 88 -6.74 -5.82 3.03
N ALA A 89 -5.99 -6.82 2.56
CA ALA A 89 -5.65 -6.96 1.15
C ALA A 89 -6.92 -7.13 0.27
N VAL A 90 -7.91 -7.91 0.71
CA VAL A 90 -9.19 -8.07 0.02
C VAL A 90 -9.97 -6.75 -0.02
N ARG A 91 -10.05 -6.04 1.09
CA ARG A 91 -10.76 -4.76 1.19
C ARG A 91 -10.13 -3.70 0.27
N GLU A 92 -8.83 -3.51 0.38
CA GLU A 92 -8.09 -2.52 -0.40
C GLU A 92 -8.14 -2.82 -1.92
N LEU A 93 -8.06 -4.08 -2.31
CA LEU A 93 -8.21 -4.48 -3.71
C LEU A 93 -9.57 -4.09 -4.27
N ALA A 94 -10.65 -4.26 -3.48
CA ALA A 94 -11.99 -3.85 -3.86
C ALA A 94 -12.14 -2.31 -3.91
N GLU A 95 -11.58 -1.61 -2.95
CA GLU A 95 -11.65 -0.15 -2.86
C GLU A 95 -10.82 0.53 -3.96
N GLU A 96 -9.55 0.19 -4.09
CA GLU A 96 -8.62 0.87 -5.00
C GLU A 96 -8.78 0.47 -6.47
N LEU A 97 -9.03 -0.83 -6.75
CA LEU A 97 -9.09 -1.36 -8.13
C LEU A 97 -10.48 -1.86 -8.55
N GLY A 98 -11.47 -1.84 -7.65
CA GLY A 98 -12.82 -2.30 -7.93
C GLY A 98 -12.93 -3.80 -8.16
N ILE A 99 -11.96 -4.59 -7.67
CA ILE A 99 -11.91 -6.05 -7.80
C ILE A 99 -12.42 -6.68 -6.53
N THR A 100 -13.61 -7.27 -6.59
CA THR A 100 -14.23 -7.94 -5.45
C THR A 100 -13.94 -9.43 -5.48
N LEU A 101 -13.34 -9.96 -4.42
CA LEU A 101 -13.13 -11.39 -4.22
C LEU A 101 -14.23 -11.98 -3.32
N THR A 102 -14.61 -13.22 -3.59
CA THR A 102 -15.58 -13.95 -2.75
C THR A 102 -14.93 -14.57 -1.52
N SER A 103 -13.60 -14.77 -1.55
CA SER A 103 -12.79 -15.31 -0.46
C SER A 103 -11.35 -14.84 -0.60
N ALA A 104 -10.65 -14.67 0.52
CA ALA A 104 -9.22 -14.43 0.56
C ALA A 104 -8.38 -15.62 0.02
N ASP A 105 -8.97 -16.82 -0.10
CA ASP A 105 -8.30 -18.01 -0.65
C ASP A 105 -7.78 -17.83 -2.09
N ALA A 106 -8.30 -16.84 -2.80
CA ALA A 106 -7.78 -16.47 -4.12
C ALA A 106 -6.42 -15.76 -4.08
N LEU A 107 -6.07 -15.19 -2.94
CA LEU A 107 -4.80 -14.52 -2.71
C LEU A 107 -3.71 -15.54 -2.34
N ARG A 108 -2.54 -15.40 -2.93
CA ARG A 108 -1.37 -16.20 -2.56
C ARG A 108 -0.37 -15.33 -1.83
N PRO A 109 0.09 -15.70 -0.61
CA PRO A 109 1.18 -14.99 0.04
C PRO A 109 2.40 -14.91 -0.90
N ALA A 110 2.94 -13.71 -1.09
CA ALA A 110 4.04 -13.47 -2.00
C ALA A 110 5.33 -13.07 -1.26
N ALA A 111 5.24 -12.11 -0.37
CA ALA A 111 6.39 -11.65 0.43
C ALA A 111 5.93 -10.90 1.68
N GLU A 112 6.85 -10.80 2.63
CA GLU A 112 6.72 -9.96 3.82
C GLU A 112 8.03 -9.23 4.06
N VAL A 113 7.97 -7.95 4.39
CA VAL A 113 9.15 -7.15 4.71
C VAL A 113 8.87 -6.27 5.93
N ALA A 114 9.82 -6.20 6.86
CA ALA A 114 9.84 -5.20 7.92
C ALA A 114 10.72 -4.04 7.44
N TRP A 115 10.11 -2.93 7.08
CA TRP A 115 10.79 -1.75 6.59
C TRP A 115 10.93 -0.72 7.72
N ASP A 116 12.18 -0.48 8.15
CA ASP A 116 12.55 0.61 9.07
C ASP A 116 13.27 1.68 8.27
N GLY A 117 12.51 2.63 7.75
CA GLY A 117 13.00 3.65 6.85
C GLY A 117 12.61 5.06 7.29
N GLU A 118 12.63 5.96 6.32
CA GLU A 118 12.32 7.37 6.53
C GLU A 118 11.43 7.90 5.41
N TRP A 119 10.50 8.78 5.77
CA TRP A 119 9.71 9.55 4.82
C TRP A 119 9.64 11.01 5.26
N GLN A 120 10.02 11.93 4.37
CA GLN A 120 10.03 13.39 4.63
C GLN A 120 10.75 13.79 5.93
N GLY A 121 11.91 13.16 6.21
CA GLY A 121 12.74 13.46 7.37
C GLY A 121 12.21 12.88 8.69
N ARG A 122 11.27 11.93 8.65
CA ARG A 122 10.71 11.26 9.83
C ARG A 122 10.82 9.75 9.72
N PRO A 123 11.10 9.05 10.83
CA PRO A 123 11.05 7.59 10.84
C PRO A 123 9.70 7.07 10.35
N MET A 124 9.74 6.08 9.46
CA MET A 124 8.56 5.38 8.97
C MET A 124 8.83 3.88 9.08
N ARG A 125 8.05 3.18 9.90
CA ARG A 125 8.24 1.77 10.21
C ARG A 125 7.01 0.96 9.85
N CYS A 126 7.14 0.06 8.90
CA CYS A 126 6.02 -0.69 8.38
C CYS A 126 6.36 -2.17 8.19
N HIS A 127 5.51 -3.06 8.71
CA HIS A 127 5.45 -4.45 8.27
C HIS A 127 4.55 -4.50 7.04
N LEU A 128 5.10 -4.85 5.88
CA LEU A 128 4.38 -4.91 4.62
C LEU A 128 4.13 -6.37 4.23
N PHE A 129 2.85 -6.74 4.14
CA PHE A 129 2.38 -8.07 3.73
C PHE A 129 1.91 -7.99 2.28
N ALA A 130 2.55 -8.73 1.38
CA ALA A 130 2.18 -8.77 -0.03
C ALA A 130 1.57 -10.12 -0.41
N TYR A 131 0.49 -10.02 -1.15
CA TYR A 131 -0.21 -11.15 -1.76
C TYR A 131 -0.17 -11.01 -3.28
N GLU A 132 -0.23 -12.11 -4.00
CA GLU A 132 -0.35 -12.13 -5.46
C GLU A 132 -1.74 -12.61 -5.86
N LEU A 133 -2.32 -11.94 -6.86
CA LEU A 133 -3.54 -12.34 -7.54
C LEU A 133 -3.33 -12.32 -9.05
N ARG A 134 -3.74 -13.39 -9.76
CA ARG A 134 -3.86 -13.39 -11.22
C ARG A 134 -5.26 -12.96 -11.64
N TYR A 135 -5.34 -12.00 -12.55
CA TYR A 135 -6.61 -11.38 -12.92
C TYR A 135 -6.58 -10.80 -14.35
N ASP A 136 -7.63 -11.06 -15.11
CA ASP A 136 -7.83 -10.53 -16.46
C ASP A 136 -9.14 -9.73 -16.59
N GLY A 137 -9.82 -9.49 -15.48
CA GLY A 137 -11.07 -8.73 -15.48
C GLY A 137 -10.87 -7.21 -15.56
N PRO A 138 -11.94 -6.44 -15.52
CA PRO A 138 -11.88 -4.99 -15.57
C PRO A 138 -11.31 -4.41 -14.28
N ILE A 139 -10.53 -3.33 -14.41
CA ILE A 139 -10.00 -2.53 -13.31
C ILE A 139 -10.72 -1.18 -13.31
N ARG A 140 -11.14 -0.73 -12.14
CA ARG A 140 -11.73 0.58 -11.91
C ARG A 140 -11.05 1.26 -10.73
N HIS A 141 -10.27 2.30 -11.02
CA HIS A 141 -9.56 3.07 -9.99
C HIS A 141 -10.52 3.82 -9.06
N GLN A 142 -10.19 3.82 -7.79
CA GLN A 142 -10.65 4.82 -6.85
C GLN A 142 -9.88 6.11 -7.14
N VAL A 143 -10.55 7.10 -7.71
CA VAL A 143 -9.91 8.31 -8.26
C VAL A 143 -9.23 9.19 -7.21
N GLU A 144 -9.61 9.05 -5.94
CA GLU A 144 -9.00 9.72 -4.80
C GLU A 144 -7.64 9.08 -4.40
N GLU A 145 -7.42 7.82 -4.79
CA GLU A 145 -6.27 7.02 -4.40
C GLU A 145 -5.28 6.81 -5.55
N ILE A 146 -5.79 6.50 -6.74
CA ILE A 146 -5.00 6.13 -7.91
C ILE A 146 -5.24 7.12 -9.06
N ALA A 147 -4.18 7.77 -9.50
CA ALA A 147 -4.22 8.74 -10.59
C ALA A 147 -4.19 8.06 -11.97
N ASP A 148 -3.42 7.01 -12.14
CA ASP A 148 -3.27 6.26 -13.39
C ASP A 148 -2.67 4.86 -13.15
N GLY A 149 -2.72 3.95 -14.14
CA GLY A 149 -2.17 2.61 -14.01
C GLY A 149 -1.89 1.91 -15.33
N TRP A 150 -0.95 0.97 -15.30
CA TRP A 150 -0.42 0.29 -16.49
C TRP A 150 -0.08 -1.16 -16.19
N TRP A 151 -0.17 -2.00 -17.22
CA TRP A 151 0.36 -3.34 -17.21
C TRP A 151 1.78 -3.35 -17.77
N TRP A 152 2.76 -3.73 -16.93
CA TRP A 152 4.17 -3.83 -17.29
C TRP A 152 4.68 -5.25 -17.13
N THR A 153 5.64 -5.63 -17.99
CA THR A 153 6.40 -6.86 -17.76
C THR A 153 7.35 -6.69 -16.57
N ASP A 154 7.78 -7.80 -15.98
CA ASP A 154 8.79 -7.77 -14.91
C ASP A 154 10.08 -7.06 -15.37
N ALA A 155 10.46 -7.23 -16.62
CA ALA A 155 11.63 -6.56 -17.20
C ALA A 155 11.46 -5.02 -17.26
N GLN A 156 10.28 -4.54 -17.62
CA GLN A 156 9.97 -3.11 -17.63
C GLN A 156 10.00 -2.52 -16.22
N LEU A 157 9.38 -3.19 -15.25
CA LEU A 157 9.39 -2.74 -13.86
C LEU A 157 10.82 -2.75 -13.29
N ARG A 158 11.60 -3.81 -13.51
CA ARG A 158 13.02 -3.86 -13.11
C ARG A 158 13.85 -2.74 -13.72
N ALA A 159 13.64 -2.41 -14.99
CA ALA A 159 14.35 -1.32 -15.65
C ALA A 159 14.09 0.04 -14.99
N HIS A 160 12.86 0.31 -14.57
CA HIS A 160 12.52 1.52 -13.82
C HIS A 160 13.09 1.50 -12.40
N LEU A 161 13.01 0.37 -11.71
CA LEU A 161 13.54 0.20 -10.35
C LEU A 161 15.07 0.31 -10.29
N ALA A 162 15.77 0.05 -11.40
CA ALA A 162 17.22 0.23 -11.50
C ALA A 162 17.66 1.71 -11.38
N ASP A 163 16.76 2.65 -11.67
CA ASP A 163 16.97 4.07 -11.38
C ASP A 163 16.53 4.37 -9.93
N PRO A 164 17.45 4.64 -9.01
CA PRO A 164 17.11 4.97 -7.63
C PRO A 164 16.35 6.29 -7.50
N GLY A 165 16.43 7.17 -8.51
CA GLY A 165 15.71 8.44 -8.57
C GLY A 165 14.28 8.32 -9.10
N TRP A 166 13.89 7.16 -9.65
CA TRP A 166 12.52 6.98 -10.10
C TRP A 166 11.56 6.98 -8.91
N PRO A 167 10.48 7.81 -8.94
CA PRO A 167 9.59 8.00 -7.80
C PRO A 167 8.70 6.77 -7.58
N PHE A 168 9.15 5.88 -6.72
CA PHE A 168 8.47 4.64 -6.37
C PHE A 168 8.41 4.47 -4.84
N VAL A 169 7.34 3.88 -4.35
CA VAL A 169 7.09 3.66 -2.91
C VAL A 169 8.24 2.84 -2.30
N PRO A 170 8.91 3.36 -1.25
CA PRO A 170 10.20 2.83 -0.81
C PRO A 170 10.13 1.45 -0.15
N ASP A 171 9.12 1.15 0.65
CA ASP A 171 8.92 -0.17 1.25
C ASP A 171 8.53 -1.22 0.19
N THR A 172 7.66 -0.87 -0.75
CA THR A 172 7.34 -1.73 -1.90
C THR A 172 8.57 -1.95 -2.78
N ARG A 173 9.43 -0.94 -2.97
CA ARG A 173 10.68 -1.09 -3.73
C ARG A 173 11.58 -2.19 -3.14
N VAL A 174 11.70 -2.24 -1.81
CA VAL A 174 12.48 -3.30 -1.13
C VAL A 174 11.84 -4.66 -1.37
N LEU A 175 10.53 -4.77 -1.13
CA LEU A 175 9.78 -6.01 -1.27
C LEU A 175 9.84 -6.58 -2.70
N VAL A 176 9.60 -5.74 -3.71
CA VAL A 176 9.54 -6.15 -5.13
C VAL A 176 10.94 -6.45 -5.67
N GLY A 177 11.98 -5.78 -5.15
CA GLY A 177 13.36 -6.09 -5.49
C GLY A 177 13.70 -7.56 -5.25
N ASP A 178 13.19 -8.14 -4.17
CA ASP A 178 13.38 -9.56 -3.84
C ASP A 178 12.50 -10.49 -4.69
N LEU A 179 11.29 -10.05 -5.04
CA LEU A 179 10.34 -10.86 -5.82
C LEU A 179 10.68 -10.96 -7.31
N LEU A 180 11.40 -9.99 -7.87
CA LEU A 180 11.72 -9.91 -9.29
C LEU A 180 13.15 -10.41 -9.64
N THR A 181 13.84 -11.00 -8.67
CA THR A 181 15.20 -11.55 -8.89
C THR A 181 15.21 -12.83 -9.72
#